data_15020a587772e571810e3c09a4ed8792
#
_entry.id   15020a587772e571810e3c09a4ed8792
#
_cell.length_a   1.000
_cell.length_b   1.000
_cell.length_c   1.000
_cell.angle_alpha   90.00
_cell.angle_beta   90.00
_cell.angle_gamma   90.00
#
_symmetry.space_group_name_H-M   'P 1'
#
loop_
_entity.id
_entity.type
_entity.pdbx_description
1 polymer ?
#
loop_
_entity_poly.entity_id
_entity_poly.type
_entity_poly.pdbx_seq_one_letter_code
_entity_poly.pdbx_strand_id
1 'polypeptide(L)'
;MTPEEAVTFVEQARAQGKTIVFTNGVFDILHPGHVRYLRDARALGELLIVGVNSDRSVKALNKAPDRPINSEAERAEVLSALASVDAVVTFDEDTPHEIISALQPDILVKGADWGENAIVGRDIVEARGGKVVRIELAKGYSTTNIIERIRS
;
A
#
# COMPACT_ATOMS: atom_id res chain seq x y z
N MET A 1 -11.52 -5.25 0.45
CA MET A 1 -11.80 -6.62 0.93
C MET A 1 -11.24 -6.82 2.33
N THR A 2 -11.71 -7.82 3.03
CA THR A 2 -11.16 -8.22 4.33
C THR A 2 -9.82 -8.92 4.14
N PRO A 3 -8.99 -9.04 5.21
CA PRO A 3 -7.76 -9.82 5.12
C PRO A 3 -7.99 -11.26 4.66
N GLU A 4 -9.07 -11.90 5.11
CA GLU A 4 -9.41 -13.27 4.72
C GLU A 4 -9.75 -13.37 3.24
N GLU A 5 -10.50 -12.41 2.72
CA GLU A 5 -10.81 -12.33 1.30
C GLU A 5 -9.55 -12.10 0.47
N ALA A 6 -8.62 -11.28 0.98
CA ALA A 6 -7.35 -11.02 0.31
C ALA A 6 -6.48 -12.27 0.24
N VAL A 7 -6.46 -13.08 1.31
CA VAL A 7 -5.72 -14.36 1.30
C VAL A 7 -6.27 -15.28 0.22
N THR A 8 -7.59 -15.43 0.15
CA THR A 8 -8.23 -16.25 -0.88
C THR A 8 -7.89 -15.76 -2.29
N PHE A 9 -7.95 -14.44 -2.49
CA PHE A 9 -7.60 -13.82 -3.77
C PHE A 9 -6.16 -14.15 -4.19
N VAL A 10 -5.22 -14.03 -3.25
CA VAL A 10 -3.80 -14.32 -3.51
C VAL A 10 -3.58 -15.80 -3.81
N GLU A 11 -4.22 -16.69 -3.06
CA GLU A 11 -4.09 -18.12 -3.28
C GLU A 11 -4.57 -18.52 -4.67
N GLN A 12 -5.69 -17.97 -5.12
CA GLN A 12 -6.21 -18.21 -6.46
C GLN A 12 -5.28 -17.69 -7.55
N ALA A 13 -4.73 -16.49 -7.33
CA ALA A 13 -3.78 -15.91 -8.28
C ALA A 13 -2.48 -16.72 -8.38
N ARG A 14 -1.98 -17.21 -7.24
CA ARG A 14 -0.80 -18.08 -7.21
C ARG A 14 -1.03 -19.38 -7.95
N ALA A 15 -2.20 -19.96 -7.80
CA ALA A 15 -2.58 -21.19 -8.51
C ALA A 15 -2.54 -20.98 -10.03
N GLN A 16 -2.69 -19.74 -10.49
CA GLN A 16 -2.59 -19.36 -11.90
C GLN A 16 -1.16 -18.95 -12.31
N GLY A 17 -0.20 -19.05 -11.40
CA GLY A 17 1.20 -18.71 -11.67
C GLY A 17 1.50 -17.21 -11.69
N LYS A 18 0.62 -16.39 -11.13
CA LYS A 18 0.78 -14.92 -11.16
C LYS A 18 1.72 -14.41 -10.08
N THR A 19 2.51 -13.41 -10.43
CA THR A 19 3.41 -12.71 -9.51
C THR A 19 2.64 -11.63 -8.78
N ILE A 20 2.67 -11.67 -7.45
CA ILE A 20 1.92 -10.78 -6.57
C ILE A 20 2.82 -9.65 -6.07
N VAL A 21 2.40 -8.42 -6.33
CA VAL A 21 3.06 -7.21 -5.80
C VAL A 21 2.19 -6.64 -4.70
N PHE A 22 2.80 -6.23 -3.61
CA PHE A 22 2.10 -5.59 -2.48
C PHE A 22 2.76 -4.27 -2.13
N THR A 23 1.95 -3.28 -1.85
CA THR A 23 2.37 -2.04 -1.21
C THR A 23 1.31 -1.62 -0.21
N ASN A 24 1.66 -0.71 0.69
CA ASN A 24 0.70 -0.21 1.67
C ASN A 24 0.90 1.28 1.92
N GLY A 25 -0.12 1.91 2.45
CA GLY A 25 -0.07 3.31 2.80
C GLY A 25 -1.41 3.82 3.28
N VAL A 26 -1.44 5.10 3.63
CA VAL A 26 -2.66 5.80 4.05
C VAL A 26 -3.51 6.18 2.84
N PHE A 27 -2.89 6.75 1.83
CA PHE A 27 -3.56 7.20 0.59
C PHE A 27 -4.77 8.08 0.87
N ASP A 28 -4.55 9.12 1.69
CA ASP A 28 -5.65 9.97 2.18
C ASP A 28 -6.25 10.81 1.06
N ILE A 29 -5.43 11.61 0.40
CA ILE A 29 -5.82 12.39 -0.77
C ILE A 29 -4.90 11.99 -1.92
N LEU A 30 -5.46 11.38 -2.96
CA LEU A 30 -4.68 10.94 -4.10
C LEU A 30 -4.18 12.11 -4.94
N HIS A 31 -2.96 11.98 -5.43
CA HIS A 31 -2.32 12.96 -6.32
C HIS A 31 -1.47 12.22 -7.35
N PRO A 32 -0.93 12.92 -8.37
CA PRO A 32 -0.15 12.25 -9.42
C PRO A 32 1.01 11.40 -8.90
N GLY A 33 1.61 11.78 -7.77
CA GLY A 33 2.67 10.99 -7.15
C GLY A 33 2.20 9.59 -6.77
N HIS A 34 1.01 9.47 -6.17
CA HIS A 34 0.41 8.18 -5.85
C HIS A 34 0.12 7.36 -7.11
N VAL A 35 -0.47 8.00 -8.10
CA VAL A 35 -0.86 7.32 -9.36
C VAL A 35 0.37 6.75 -10.06
N ARG A 36 1.43 7.55 -10.17
CA ARG A 36 2.68 7.11 -10.81
C ARG A 36 3.36 6.01 -10.02
N TYR A 37 3.40 6.14 -8.71
CA TYR A 37 3.96 5.13 -7.82
C TYR A 37 3.24 3.78 -7.97
N LEU A 38 1.92 3.79 -7.94
CA LEU A 38 1.12 2.57 -8.06
C LEU A 38 1.24 1.94 -9.45
N ARG A 39 1.33 2.76 -10.49
CA ARG A 39 1.56 2.27 -11.85
C ARG A 39 2.91 1.58 -11.96
N ASP A 40 3.96 2.16 -11.39
CA ASP A 40 5.29 1.58 -11.43
C ASP A 40 5.36 0.30 -10.60
N ALA A 41 4.67 0.25 -9.47
CA ALA A 41 4.56 -0.95 -8.65
C ALA A 41 3.86 -2.08 -9.42
N ARG A 42 2.75 -1.77 -10.09
CA ARG A 42 2.01 -2.78 -10.87
C ARG A 42 2.85 -3.36 -12.00
N ALA A 43 3.72 -2.57 -12.59
CA ALA A 43 4.59 -3.01 -13.69
C ALA A 43 5.62 -4.05 -13.25
N LEU A 44 5.86 -4.23 -11.95
CA LEU A 44 6.82 -5.20 -11.43
C LEU A 44 6.30 -6.64 -11.39
N GLY A 45 5.00 -6.82 -11.51
CA GLY A 45 4.39 -8.14 -11.47
C GLY A 45 3.07 -8.17 -12.22
N GLU A 46 2.23 -9.12 -11.89
CA GLU A 46 0.99 -9.36 -12.63
C GLU A 46 -0.26 -8.88 -11.88
N LEU A 47 -0.17 -8.78 -10.57
CA LEU A 47 -1.25 -8.26 -9.73
C LEU A 47 -0.67 -7.33 -8.67
N LEU A 48 -1.35 -6.21 -8.44
CA LEU A 48 -0.99 -5.28 -7.37
C LEU A 48 -2.09 -5.25 -6.33
N ILE A 49 -1.71 -5.57 -5.09
CA ILE A 49 -2.59 -5.46 -3.93
C ILE A 49 -2.11 -4.29 -3.09
N VAL A 50 -3.03 -3.41 -2.73
CA VAL A 50 -2.74 -2.25 -1.88
C VAL A 50 -3.34 -2.46 -0.51
N GLY A 51 -2.49 -2.41 0.52
CA GLY A 51 -2.93 -2.40 1.91
C GLY A 51 -3.18 -0.96 2.36
N VAL A 52 -4.35 -0.71 2.94
CA VAL A 52 -4.74 0.62 3.40
C VAL A 52 -4.85 0.61 4.92
N ASN A 53 -4.17 1.54 5.57
CA ASN A 53 -4.30 1.71 7.02
C ASN A 53 -5.74 2.07 7.38
N SER A 54 -6.30 1.39 8.39
CA SER A 54 -7.59 1.79 8.96
C SER A 54 -7.51 3.19 9.55
N ASP A 55 -8.64 3.81 9.83
CA ASP A 55 -8.65 5.14 10.47
C ASP A 55 -7.91 5.12 11.81
N ARG A 56 -8.10 4.06 12.60
CA ARG A 56 -7.38 3.87 13.86
C ARG A 56 -5.87 3.77 13.62
N SER A 57 -5.45 2.98 12.65
CA SER A 57 -4.05 2.79 12.32
C SER A 57 -3.38 4.08 11.84
N VAL A 58 -4.11 4.90 11.07
CA VAL A 58 -3.61 6.22 10.64
C VAL A 58 -3.35 7.11 11.85
N LYS A 59 -4.26 7.12 12.81
CA LYS A 59 -4.09 7.92 14.04
C LYS A 59 -2.89 7.46 14.84
N ALA A 60 -2.63 6.16 14.88
CA ALA A 60 -1.46 5.60 15.55
C ALA A 60 -0.15 6.05 14.91
N LEU A 61 -0.15 6.41 13.61
CA LEU A 61 1.03 6.97 12.94
C LEU A 61 1.33 8.41 13.35
N ASN A 62 0.39 9.06 14.04
CA ASN A 62 0.55 10.38 14.62
C ASN A 62 0.96 11.47 13.60
N LYS A 63 0.38 11.41 12.40
CA LYS A 63 0.72 12.35 11.32
C LYS A 63 0.20 13.76 11.59
N ALA A 64 -1.07 13.88 12.03
CA ALA A 64 -1.71 15.14 12.42
C ALA A 64 -3.06 14.84 13.07
N PRO A 65 -3.58 15.72 13.95
CA PRO A 65 -4.85 15.48 14.65
C PRO A 65 -6.06 15.32 13.73
N ASP A 66 -6.03 15.95 12.56
CA ASP A 66 -7.13 15.93 11.59
C ASP A 66 -6.99 14.83 10.52
N ARG A 67 -6.01 13.94 10.64
CA ARG A 67 -5.80 12.85 9.70
C ARG A 67 -6.40 11.55 10.24
N PRO A 68 -7.06 10.73 9.43
CA PRO A 68 -7.26 10.92 7.99
C PRO A 68 -8.39 11.91 7.67
N ILE A 69 -8.29 12.55 6.51
CA ILE A 69 -9.36 13.41 5.98
C ILE A 69 -10.50 12.53 5.45
N ASN A 70 -10.17 11.51 4.67
CA ASN A 70 -11.13 10.56 4.13
C ASN A 70 -11.14 9.29 4.97
N SER A 71 -12.33 8.71 5.15
CA SER A 71 -12.47 7.46 5.89
C SER A 71 -11.78 6.29 5.18
N GLU A 72 -11.49 5.24 5.92
CA GLU A 72 -10.87 4.04 5.34
C GLU A 72 -11.70 3.45 4.19
N ALA A 73 -13.02 3.46 4.31
CA ALA A 73 -13.90 2.96 3.26
C ALA A 73 -13.81 3.82 1.99
N GLU A 74 -13.79 5.15 2.15
CA GLU A 74 -13.66 6.07 1.02
C GLU A 74 -12.30 5.96 0.36
N ARG A 75 -11.23 5.86 1.15
CA ARG A 75 -9.88 5.70 0.62
C ARG A 75 -9.73 4.39 -0.16
N ALA A 76 -10.27 3.30 0.37
CA ALA A 76 -10.25 2.01 -0.32
C ALA A 76 -11.06 2.04 -1.62
N GLU A 77 -12.23 2.68 -1.62
CA GLU A 77 -13.07 2.80 -2.81
C GLU A 77 -12.36 3.54 -3.94
N VAL A 78 -11.74 4.67 -3.63
CA VAL A 78 -11.01 5.46 -4.63
C VAL A 78 -9.84 4.68 -5.19
N LEU A 79 -9.06 4.03 -4.35
CA LEU A 79 -7.94 3.20 -4.78
C LEU A 79 -8.37 2.06 -5.69
N SER A 80 -9.49 1.41 -5.35
CA SER A 80 -9.97 0.26 -6.12
C SER A 80 -10.40 0.63 -7.55
N ALA A 81 -10.66 1.90 -7.80
CA ALA A 81 -11.03 2.40 -9.13
C ALA A 81 -9.84 2.70 -10.03
N LEU A 82 -8.62 2.68 -9.51
CA LEU A 82 -7.43 2.93 -10.31
C LEU A 82 -7.06 1.72 -11.16
N ALA A 83 -6.72 1.98 -12.42
CA ALA A 83 -6.40 0.92 -13.38
C ALA A 83 -5.24 0.03 -12.92
N SER A 84 -4.29 0.58 -12.18
CA SER A 84 -3.10 -0.16 -11.72
C SER A 84 -3.37 -1.05 -10.50
N VAL A 85 -4.50 -0.87 -9.82
CA VAL A 85 -4.80 -1.57 -8.57
C VAL A 85 -5.75 -2.73 -8.85
N ASP A 86 -5.34 -3.94 -8.50
CA ASP A 86 -6.15 -5.14 -8.69
C ASP A 86 -7.01 -5.48 -7.48
N ALA A 87 -6.53 -5.16 -6.29
CA ALA A 87 -7.26 -5.40 -5.05
C ALA A 87 -6.81 -4.45 -3.96
N VAL A 88 -7.73 -4.12 -3.04
CA VAL A 88 -7.45 -3.27 -1.88
C VAL A 88 -7.90 -4.02 -0.63
N VAL A 89 -7.02 -4.07 0.37
CA VAL A 89 -7.31 -4.65 1.67
C VAL A 89 -7.04 -3.63 2.77
N THR A 90 -7.98 -3.47 3.70
CA THR A 90 -7.79 -2.59 4.86
C THR A 90 -7.21 -3.40 6.01
N PHE A 91 -6.16 -2.89 6.64
CA PHE A 91 -5.58 -3.51 7.83
C PHE A 91 -5.63 -2.54 9.01
N ASP A 92 -5.87 -3.08 10.21
CA ASP A 92 -6.10 -2.29 11.42
C ASP A 92 -4.87 -2.19 12.32
N GLU A 93 -3.89 -3.06 12.15
CA GLU A 93 -2.68 -3.09 12.96
C GLU A 93 -1.82 -1.85 12.70
N ASP A 94 -0.95 -1.50 13.64
CA ASP A 94 -0.09 -0.32 13.53
C ASP A 94 0.90 -0.43 12.38
N THR A 95 1.31 -1.65 12.02
CA THR A 95 2.22 -1.92 10.90
C THR A 95 1.59 -2.95 9.97
N PRO A 96 2.06 -3.04 8.71
CA PRO A 96 1.55 -4.03 7.76
C PRO A 96 2.13 -5.42 7.94
N HIS A 97 2.83 -5.70 9.04
CA HIS A 97 3.51 -6.98 9.25
C HIS A 97 2.56 -8.18 9.15
N GLU A 98 1.40 -8.10 9.80
CA GLU A 98 0.44 -9.21 9.81
C GLU A 98 -0.18 -9.47 8.45
N ILE A 99 -0.57 -8.41 7.73
CA ILE A 99 -1.15 -8.59 6.40
C ILE A 99 -0.10 -9.12 5.41
N ILE A 100 1.13 -8.66 5.49
CA ILE A 100 2.23 -9.18 4.66
C ILE A 100 2.50 -10.64 4.98
N SER A 101 2.49 -11.01 6.26
CA SER A 101 2.66 -12.41 6.69
C SER A 101 1.55 -13.31 6.14
N ALA A 102 0.32 -12.81 6.12
CA ALA A 102 -0.82 -13.57 5.63
C ALA A 102 -0.79 -13.72 4.11
N LEU A 103 -0.42 -12.68 3.39
CA LEU A 103 -0.45 -12.68 1.92
C LEU A 103 0.80 -13.28 1.29
N GLN A 104 1.95 -13.16 1.93
CA GLN A 104 3.24 -13.66 1.41
C GLN A 104 3.50 -13.19 -0.03
N PRO A 105 3.54 -11.87 -0.28
CA PRO A 105 3.73 -11.36 -1.64
C PRO A 105 5.11 -11.72 -2.20
N ASP A 106 5.21 -11.75 -3.51
CA ASP A 106 6.47 -12.00 -4.20
C ASP A 106 7.35 -10.75 -4.23
N ILE A 107 6.72 -9.58 -4.33
CA ILE A 107 7.40 -8.30 -4.38
C ILE A 107 6.72 -7.35 -3.40
N LEU A 108 7.51 -6.77 -2.51
CA LEU A 108 7.06 -5.73 -1.58
C LEU A 108 7.63 -4.41 -2.05
N VAL A 109 6.75 -3.43 -2.29
CA VAL A 109 7.15 -2.12 -2.80
C VAL A 109 6.98 -1.05 -1.74
N LYS A 110 8.00 -0.20 -1.63
CA LYS A 110 7.99 0.95 -0.73
C LYS A 110 8.58 2.18 -1.43
N GLY A 111 8.25 3.35 -0.93
CA GLY A 111 8.87 4.58 -1.41
C GLY A 111 10.36 4.62 -1.06
N ALA A 112 11.17 5.24 -1.92
CA ALA A 112 12.61 5.29 -1.74
C ALA A 112 13.07 6.13 -0.54
N ASP A 113 12.16 6.89 0.07
CA ASP A 113 12.42 7.61 1.32
C ASP A 113 12.55 6.69 2.54
N TRP A 114 12.15 5.42 2.42
CA TRP A 114 12.33 4.43 3.48
C TRP A 114 13.69 3.76 3.36
N GLY A 115 14.43 3.68 4.46
CA GLY A 115 15.68 2.93 4.52
C GLY A 115 15.40 1.43 4.36
N GLU A 116 16.33 0.72 3.73
CA GLU A 116 16.16 -0.73 3.48
C GLU A 116 15.85 -1.53 4.74
N ASN A 117 16.52 -1.19 5.85
CA ASN A 117 16.36 -1.92 7.11
C ASN A 117 15.11 -1.50 7.89
N ALA A 118 14.44 -0.42 7.47
CA ALA A 118 13.26 0.10 8.13
C ALA A 118 11.96 -0.41 7.49
N ILE A 119 12.06 -1.23 6.45
CA ILE A 119 10.87 -1.72 5.73
C ILE A 119 10.29 -2.92 6.47
N VAL A 120 9.08 -2.74 7.01
CA VAL A 120 8.35 -3.81 7.68
C VAL A 120 7.94 -4.87 6.65
N GLY A 121 8.20 -6.14 6.98
CA GLY A 121 7.82 -7.26 6.10
C GLY A 121 8.93 -7.73 5.17
N ARG A 122 10.06 -7.02 5.12
CA ARG A 122 11.19 -7.38 4.28
C ARG A 122 11.67 -8.81 4.55
N ASP A 123 11.83 -9.16 5.82
CA ASP A 123 12.26 -10.48 6.24
C ASP A 123 11.33 -11.58 5.76
N ILE A 124 10.03 -11.35 5.81
CA ILE A 124 9.01 -12.30 5.37
C ILE A 124 9.13 -12.56 3.87
N VAL A 125 9.21 -11.49 3.09
CA VAL A 125 9.27 -11.58 1.63
C VAL A 125 10.58 -12.22 1.17
N GLU A 126 11.70 -11.80 1.74
CA GLU A 126 13.01 -12.34 1.37
C GLU A 126 13.16 -13.80 1.77
N ALA A 127 12.59 -14.22 2.90
CA ALA A 127 12.66 -15.61 3.36
C ALA A 127 12.01 -16.61 2.39
N ARG A 128 11.01 -16.16 1.61
CA ARG A 128 10.36 -17.01 0.61
C ARG A 128 10.94 -16.85 -0.80
N GLY A 129 12.03 -16.13 -0.94
CA GLY A 129 12.67 -15.89 -2.23
C GLY A 129 12.15 -14.69 -2.99
N GLY A 130 11.29 -13.88 -2.38
CA GLY A 130 10.81 -12.63 -2.98
C GLY A 130 11.81 -11.49 -2.80
N LYS A 131 11.41 -10.31 -3.24
CA LYS A 131 12.28 -9.13 -3.16
C LYS A 131 11.52 -7.88 -2.74
N VAL A 132 12.28 -6.93 -2.18
CA VAL A 132 11.79 -5.60 -1.85
C VAL A 132 12.30 -4.63 -2.91
N VAL A 133 11.40 -3.81 -3.45
CA VAL A 133 11.74 -2.80 -4.45
C VAL A 133 11.37 -1.43 -3.89
N ARG A 134 12.29 -0.48 -3.94
CA ARG A 134 12.03 0.90 -3.55
C ARG A 134 11.83 1.73 -4.83
N ILE A 135 10.74 2.48 -4.87
CA ILE A 135 10.39 3.34 -6.00
C ILE A 135 10.55 4.79 -5.57
N GLU A 136 11.23 5.60 -6.39
CA GLU A 136 11.36 7.02 -6.13
C GLU A 136 10.00 7.70 -6.24
N LEU A 137 9.72 8.58 -5.26
CA LEU A 137 8.48 9.35 -5.24
C LEU A 137 8.62 10.58 -6.13
N ALA A 138 7.53 10.92 -6.83
CA ALA A 138 7.50 12.11 -7.68
C ALA A 138 7.66 13.37 -6.82
N LYS A 139 8.63 14.20 -7.17
CA LYS A 139 8.91 15.44 -6.44
C LYS A 139 7.75 16.43 -6.57
N GLY A 140 7.50 17.18 -5.50
CA GLY A 140 6.49 18.24 -5.48
C GLY A 140 5.07 17.76 -5.19
N TYR A 141 4.87 16.47 -4.97
CA TYR A 141 3.54 15.91 -4.66
C TYR A 141 3.52 15.30 -3.26
N SER A 142 2.57 15.73 -2.44
CA SER A 142 2.28 15.09 -1.16
C SER A 142 0.87 15.46 -0.71
N THR A 143 0.23 14.58 0.05
CA THR A 143 -1.07 14.87 0.65
C THR A 143 -0.98 16.06 1.60
N THR A 144 0.10 16.15 2.37
CA THR A 144 0.34 17.26 3.29
C THR A 144 0.38 18.60 2.55
N ASN A 145 1.08 18.66 1.41
CA ASN A 145 1.14 19.88 0.60
C ASN A 145 -0.24 20.29 0.07
N ILE A 146 -1.05 19.32 -0.33
CA ILE A 146 -2.41 19.60 -0.80
C ILE A 146 -3.24 20.21 0.32
N ILE A 147 -3.20 19.63 1.51
CA ILE A 147 -3.94 20.13 2.67
C ILE A 147 -3.48 21.54 3.02
N GLU A 148 -2.19 21.79 3.04
CA GLU A 148 -1.63 23.11 3.32
C GLU A 148 -2.07 24.15 2.31
N ARG A 149 -2.09 23.82 1.03
CA ARG A 149 -2.55 24.72 -0.03
C ARG A 149 -4.02 25.09 0.11
N ILE A 150 -4.85 24.14 0.55
CA ILE A 150 -6.28 24.40 0.79
C ILE A 150 -6.46 25.36 1.97
N ARG A 151 -5.62 25.24 2.99
CA ARG A 151 -5.70 26.06 4.20
C ARG A 151 -5.10 27.45 4.06
N SER A 152 -4.24 27.65 3.09
CA SER A 152 -3.54 28.94 2.89
C SER A 152 -4.41 30.03 2.26
#